data_79d9ca97bb88349a344eb219969c110b
#
_entry.id   79d9ca97bb88349a344eb219969c110b
#
_cell.length_a   1.000
_cell.length_b   1.000
_cell.length_c   1.000
_cell.angle_alpha   90.00
_cell.angle_beta   90.00
_cell.angle_gamma   90.00
#
_symmetry.space_group_name_H-M   'P 1'
#
loop_
_entity.id
_entity.type
_entity.pdbx_description
1 polymer ?
#
loop_
_entity_poly.entity_id
_entity_poly.type
_entity_poly.pdbx_seq_one_letter_code
_entity_poly.pdbx_strand_id
1 'polypeptide(L)'
;MSQPVPSVSVTYAQTGASMQANALGMRPMQERAFQKRGEQYLLIKSPPASGKSRALMFIALDKLHKQGLKQAIIVVPEKSIGSSFHDEPLTASGFWADWKVEPRWNLCDSPGTEDGGKVESLKKFLDSSDRVLVCTHATFRFAVERFGVEVFDDRLIAVDEFHHVSASPDNKLGDHVRQFMARGKAHLVAMTGSYFRGDAAAVLHPDDEAKFDTVTYTYYEQLNG
;
A
#
# COMPACT_ATOMS: atom_id res chain seq x y z
N MET A 1 31.99 50.09 -22.81
CA MET A 1 32.41 48.67 -22.99
C MET A 1 31.83 47.91 -21.80
N SER A 2 30.72 47.20 -22.02
CA SER A 2 30.07 46.37 -20.99
C SER A 2 30.73 44.99 -21.03
N GLN A 3 31.26 44.55 -19.87
CA GLN A 3 31.80 43.19 -19.73
C GLN A 3 30.67 42.17 -19.73
N PRO A 4 30.83 41.01 -20.37
CA PRO A 4 29.82 39.98 -20.35
C PRO A 4 29.77 39.33 -18.95
N VAL A 5 28.55 39.21 -18.43
CA VAL A 5 28.25 38.50 -17.17
C VAL A 5 28.49 37.00 -17.41
N PRO A 6 29.33 36.31 -16.62
CA PRO A 6 29.54 34.88 -16.81
C PRO A 6 28.25 34.13 -16.53
N SER A 7 27.73 33.45 -17.53
CA SER A 7 26.64 32.50 -17.37
C SER A 7 27.16 31.26 -16.68
N VAL A 8 26.76 31.03 -15.44
CA VAL A 8 26.98 29.76 -14.73
C VAL A 8 26.00 28.74 -15.29
N SER A 9 26.44 27.89 -16.18
CA SER A 9 25.67 26.70 -16.55
C SER A 9 25.89 25.63 -15.47
N VAL A 10 24.91 25.46 -14.63
CA VAL A 10 24.88 24.32 -13.71
C VAL A 10 24.41 23.13 -14.53
N THR A 11 25.32 22.31 -14.99
CA THR A 11 24.99 21.00 -15.52
C THR A 11 24.73 20.10 -14.31
N TYR A 12 23.48 19.83 -14.04
CA TYR A 12 23.14 18.69 -13.19
C TYR A 12 23.59 17.45 -13.94
N ALA A 13 24.73 16.92 -13.59
CA ALA A 13 25.02 15.55 -13.91
C ALA A 13 23.92 14.72 -13.24
N GLN A 14 22.96 14.28 -14.02
CA GLN A 14 22.22 13.09 -13.67
C GLN A 14 23.24 11.96 -13.65
N THR A 15 23.99 11.87 -12.57
CA THR A 15 24.63 10.62 -12.24
C THR A 15 23.46 9.68 -12.03
N GLY A 16 23.27 8.73 -12.95
CA GLY A 16 22.37 7.60 -12.78
C GLY A 16 22.85 6.65 -11.68
N ALA A 17 23.43 7.17 -10.61
CA ALA A 17 23.49 6.60 -9.30
C ALA A 17 22.07 6.68 -8.72
N SER A 18 21.11 6.21 -9.53
CA SER A 18 19.82 5.82 -9.05
C SER A 18 20.05 4.89 -7.87
N MET A 19 19.40 5.16 -6.80
CA MET A 19 19.18 4.33 -5.64
C MET A 19 19.52 2.88 -5.93
N GLN A 20 20.70 2.43 -5.47
CA GLN A 20 21.14 1.06 -5.72
C GLN A 20 20.13 0.14 -5.06
N ALA A 21 19.40 -0.61 -5.89
CA ALA A 21 18.57 -1.68 -5.40
C ALA A 21 19.46 -2.76 -4.78
N ASN A 22 19.00 -3.38 -3.69
CA ASN A 22 19.67 -4.54 -3.11
C ASN A 22 19.56 -5.77 -4.03
N ALA A 23 20.08 -6.91 -3.59
CA ALA A 23 20.04 -8.17 -4.36
C ALA A 23 18.62 -8.66 -4.68
N LEU A 24 17.61 -8.22 -3.93
CA LEU A 24 16.20 -8.53 -4.14
C LEU A 24 15.47 -7.48 -5.00
N GLY A 25 16.18 -6.51 -5.52
CA GLY A 25 15.61 -5.43 -6.34
C GLY A 25 14.89 -4.34 -5.56
N MET A 26 15.18 -4.21 -4.27
CA MET A 26 14.54 -3.24 -3.38
C MET A 26 15.37 -1.98 -3.24
N ARG A 27 14.72 -0.82 -3.39
CA ARG A 27 15.30 0.48 -3.00
C ARG A 27 15.41 0.58 -1.47
N PRO A 28 16.20 1.50 -0.91
CA PRO A 28 16.41 1.62 0.54
C PRO A 28 15.11 1.71 1.36
N MET A 29 14.13 2.48 0.91
CA MET A 29 12.83 2.57 1.58
C MET A 29 12.10 1.22 1.56
N GLN A 30 12.09 0.56 0.41
CA GLN A 30 11.43 -0.74 0.24
C GLN A 30 12.08 -1.81 1.11
N GLU A 31 13.41 -1.83 1.18
CA GLU A 31 14.16 -2.74 2.04
C GLU A 31 13.85 -2.49 3.53
N ARG A 32 13.83 -1.24 3.95
CA ARG A 32 13.48 -0.85 5.32
C ARG A 32 12.08 -1.34 5.71
N ALA A 33 11.10 -1.14 4.84
CA ALA A 33 9.75 -1.62 5.06
C ALA A 33 9.68 -3.17 5.06
N PHE A 34 10.40 -3.81 4.14
CA PHE A 34 10.44 -5.26 4.03
C PHE A 34 11.08 -5.95 5.24
N GLN A 35 12.02 -5.30 5.94
CA GLN A 35 12.57 -5.80 7.19
C GLN A 35 11.51 -5.95 8.29
N LYS A 36 10.41 -5.22 8.20
CA LYS A 36 9.26 -5.28 9.11
C LYS A 36 8.11 -6.17 8.60
N ARG A 37 8.33 -6.95 7.56
CA ARG A 37 7.29 -7.77 6.90
C ARG A 37 6.59 -8.78 7.79
N GLY A 38 7.20 -9.17 8.90
CA GLY A 38 6.62 -10.10 9.87
C GLY A 38 5.60 -9.46 10.81
N GLU A 39 5.56 -8.13 10.90
CA GLU A 39 4.65 -7.42 11.80
C GLU A 39 3.20 -7.59 11.36
N GLN A 40 2.33 -7.90 12.32
CA GLN A 40 0.90 -8.04 12.07
C GLN A 40 0.26 -6.71 11.69
N TYR A 41 0.68 -5.62 12.33
CA TYR A 41 0.21 -4.26 12.07
C TYR A 41 1.39 -3.37 11.73
N LEU A 42 1.46 -2.93 10.48
CA LEU A 42 2.57 -2.12 9.97
C LEU A 42 2.05 -0.83 9.34
N LEU A 43 2.61 0.30 9.76
CA LEU A 43 2.34 1.62 9.19
C LEU A 43 3.59 2.14 8.48
N ILE A 44 3.46 2.41 7.18
CA ILE A 44 4.53 2.94 6.35
C ILE A 44 4.25 4.41 6.04
N LYS A 45 5.09 5.29 6.56
CA LYS A 45 5.07 6.73 6.30
C LYS A 45 6.19 7.06 5.32
N SER A 46 5.83 7.39 4.09
CA SER A 46 6.80 7.64 3.03
C SER A 46 6.29 8.69 2.05
N PRO A 47 7.17 9.56 1.51
CA PRO A 47 6.77 10.57 0.55
C PRO A 47 6.11 9.99 -0.70
N PRO A 48 5.32 10.78 -1.45
CA PRO A 48 4.87 10.40 -2.78
C PRO A 48 6.04 10.01 -3.69
N ALA A 49 5.81 9.08 -4.61
CA ALA A 49 6.81 8.57 -5.56
C ALA A 49 8.04 7.89 -4.93
N SER A 50 7.97 7.47 -3.67
CA SER A 50 9.05 6.73 -2.99
C SER A 50 9.09 5.23 -3.30
N GLY A 51 8.13 4.72 -4.08
CA GLY A 51 8.03 3.29 -4.40
C GLY A 51 7.21 2.48 -3.41
N LYS A 52 6.23 3.11 -2.74
CA LYS A 52 5.37 2.46 -1.73
C LYS A 52 4.61 1.25 -2.27
N SER A 53 4.04 1.35 -3.48
CA SER A 53 3.27 0.25 -4.07
C SER A 53 4.12 -1.00 -4.24
N ARG A 54 5.34 -0.84 -4.72
CA ARG A 54 6.29 -1.95 -4.89
C ARG A 54 6.75 -2.51 -3.54
N ALA A 55 6.97 -1.66 -2.53
CA ALA A 55 7.25 -2.10 -1.17
C ALA A 55 6.15 -3.01 -0.63
N LEU A 56 4.89 -2.63 -0.87
CA LEU A 56 3.74 -3.42 -0.46
C LEU A 56 3.69 -4.77 -1.19
N MET A 57 4.00 -4.81 -2.49
CA MET A 57 4.06 -6.05 -3.25
C MET A 57 5.05 -7.06 -2.64
N PHE A 58 6.24 -6.61 -2.29
CA PHE A 58 7.24 -7.45 -1.62
C PHE A 58 6.74 -8.01 -0.29
N ILE A 59 6.14 -7.16 0.54
CA ILE A 59 5.59 -7.57 1.84
C ILE A 59 4.43 -8.54 1.68
N ALA A 60 3.50 -8.25 0.77
CA ALA A 60 2.34 -9.09 0.52
C ALA A 60 2.76 -10.49 0.04
N LEU A 61 3.69 -10.57 -0.89
CA LEU A 61 4.21 -11.84 -1.38
C LEU A 61 4.86 -12.68 -0.28
N ASP A 62 5.63 -12.05 0.60
CA ASP A 62 6.23 -12.75 1.74
C ASP A 62 5.16 -13.26 2.70
N LYS A 63 4.15 -12.46 3.00
CA LYS A 63 3.03 -12.88 3.86
C LYS A 63 2.25 -14.05 3.28
N LEU A 64 2.00 -14.04 1.97
CA LEU A 64 1.28 -15.11 1.28
C LEU A 64 2.07 -16.41 1.19
N HIS A 65 3.37 -16.33 0.87
CA HIS A 65 4.19 -17.51 0.57
C HIS A 65 4.95 -18.04 1.79
N LYS A 66 5.28 -17.19 2.77
CA LYS A 66 6.16 -17.55 3.89
C LYS A 66 5.52 -17.39 5.27
N GLN A 67 4.42 -16.66 5.40
CA GLN A 67 3.76 -16.41 6.67
C GLN A 67 2.38 -17.08 6.79
N GLY A 68 1.97 -17.86 5.80
CA GLY A 68 0.77 -18.69 5.84
C GLY A 68 -0.55 -17.93 5.68
N LEU A 69 -0.53 -16.66 5.27
CA LEU A 69 -1.76 -15.94 4.98
C LEU A 69 -2.41 -16.46 3.68
N LYS A 70 -3.73 -16.48 3.67
CA LYS A 70 -4.50 -17.07 2.57
C LYS A 70 -4.55 -16.17 1.34
N GLN A 71 -4.83 -14.88 1.55
CA GLN A 71 -5.08 -13.92 0.49
C GLN A 71 -4.62 -12.52 0.92
N ALA A 72 -4.33 -11.68 -0.06
CA ALA A 72 -4.04 -10.27 0.13
C ALA A 72 -5.10 -9.42 -0.58
N ILE A 73 -5.66 -8.45 0.14
CA ILE A 73 -6.63 -7.49 -0.37
C ILE A 73 -5.98 -6.13 -0.32
N ILE A 74 -5.76 -5.55 -1.50
CA ILE A 74 -5.16 -4.22 -1.68
C ILE A 74 -6.30 -3.22 -1.81
N VAL A 75 -6.32 -2.24 -0.93
CA VAL A 75 -7.39 -1.25 -0.81
C VAL A 75 -6.83 0.12 -1.17
N VAL A 76 -7.29 0.69 -2.29
CA VAL A 76 -6.84 1.98 -2.83
C VAL A 76 -7.95 3.03 -2.75
N PRO A 77 -7.61 4.35 -2.64
CA PRO A 77 -8.63 5.37 -2.47
C PRO A 77 -9.56 5.53 -3.66
N GLU A 78 -9.03 5.41 -4.87
CA GLU A 78 -9.77 5.64 -6.13
C GLU A 78 -9.39 4.63 -7.20
N LYS A 79 -10.27 4.47 -8.19
CA LYS A 79 -10.04 3.57 -9.33
C LYS A 79 -8.74 3.86 -10.08
N SER A 80 -8.39 5.13 -10.25
CA SER A 80 -7.17 5.55 -10.97
C SER A 80 -5.88 5.08 -10.29
N ILE A 81 -5.89 4.90 -8.98
CA ILE A 81 -4.72 4.46 -8.21
C ILE A 81 -4.55 2.94 -8.26
N GLY A 82 -5.61 2.20 -8.59
CA GLY A 82 -5.53 0.77 -8.83
C GLY A 82 -4.47 0.38 -9.87
N SER A 83 -4.19 1.28 -10.81
CA SER A 83 -3.13 1.10 -11.82
C SER A 83 -1.72 0.98 -11.23
N SER A 84 -1.49 1.47 -10.02
CA SER A 84 -0.19 1.33 -9.33
C SER A 84 0.10 -0.11 -8.91
N PHE A 85 -0.90 -0.99 -8.92
CA PHE A 85 -0.78 -2.40 -8.55
C PHE A 85 -0.95 -3.35 -9.74
N HIS A 86 -0.55 -2.90 -10.94
CA HIS A 86 -0.42 -3.78 -12.10
C HIS A 86 0.62 -4.88 -11.87
N ASP A 87 0.56 -5.91 -12.71
CA ASP A 87 1.55 -6.96 -12.73
C ASP A 87 2.96 -6.39 -12.81
N GLU A 88 3.84 -6.88 -11.94
CA GLU A 88 5.23 -6.47 -11.86
C GLU A 88 6.15 -7.70 -11.90
N PRO A 89 7.10 -7.74 -12.85
CA PRO A 89 8.05 -8.83 -12.97
C PRO A 89 9.19 -8.68 -11.96
N LEU A 90 8.91 -8.83 -10.69
CA LEU A 90 9.87 -8.64 -9.60
C LEU A 90 11.05 -9.60 -9.66
N THR A 91 10.84 -10.79 -10.23
CA THR A 91 11.91 -11.78 -10.43
C THR A 91 13.00 -11.29 -11.37
N ALA A 92 12.65 -10.42 -12.32
CA ALA A 92 13.64 -9.78 -13.22
C ALA A 92 14.64 -8.89 -12.47
N SER A 93 14.30 -8.42 -11.28
CA SER A 93 15.15 -7.59 -10.43
C SER A 93 15.79 -8.35 -9.25
N GLY A 94 15.56 -9.67 -9.16
CA GLY A 94 16.17 -10.53 -8.14
C GLY A 94 15.25 -11.02 -7.03
N PHE A 95 13.99 -10.63 -7.03
CA PHE A 95 13.02 -11.17 -6.07
C PHE A 95 12.63 -12.60 -6.43
N TRP A 96 12.07 -13.36 -5.49
CA TRP A 96 11.77 -14.79 -5.67
C TRP A 96 10.37 -15.07 -6.20
N ALA A 97 9.51 -14.05 -6.40
CA ALA A 97 8.18 -14.19 -6.99
C ALA A 97 7.79 -12.92 -7.73
N ASP A 98 6.90 -13.06 -8.72
CA ASP A 98 6.30 -11.93 -9.43
C ASP A 98 4.99 -11.50 -8.76
N TRP A 99 4.66 -10.20 -8.91
CA TRP A 99 3.37 -9.67 -8.51
C TRP A 99 2.39 -9.80 -9.68
N LYS A 100 1.29 -10.50 -9.45
CA LYS A 100 0.23 -10.72 -10.45
C LYS A 100 -1.14 -10.50 -9.86
N VAL A 101 -1.97 -9.75 -10.58
CA VAL A 101 -3.38 -9.55 -10.27
C VAL A 101 -4.20 -10.03 -11.48
N GLU A 102 -5.00 -11.05 -11.29
CA GLU A 102 -5.90 -11.50 -12.36
C GLU A 102 -6.92 -10.40 -12.69
N PRO A 103 -7.22 -10.14 -13.97
CA PRO A 103 -8.13 -9.06 -14.37
C PRO A 103 -9.49 -9.09 -13.67
N ARG A 104 -10.04 -10.26 -13.42
CA ARG A 104 -11.33 -10.42 -12.70
C ARG A 104 -11.27 -9.98 -11.25
N TRP A 105 -10.08 -9.94 -10.63
CA TRP A 105 -9.86 -9.52 -9.24
C TRP A 105 -9.31 -8.10 -9.11
N ASN A 106 -9.12 -7.40 -10.22
CA ASN A 106 -8.91 -5.96 -10.22
C ASN A 106 -10.27 -5.25 -10.30
N LEU A 107 -10.89 -5.02 -9.17
CA LEU A 107 -12.23 -4.41 -9.10
C LEU A 107 -12.22 -2.91 -9.40
N CYS A 108 -11.04 -2.30 -9.53
CA CYS A 108 -10.91 -0.91 -9.96
C CYS A 108 -11.13 -0.74 -11.47
N ASP A 109 -10.77 -1.74 -12.27
CA ASP A 109 -10.83 -1.70 -13.74
C ASP A 109 -12.09 -2.32 -14.33
N SER A 110 -12.95 -2.91 -13.51
CA SER A 110 -14.19 -3.54 -13.98
C SER A 110 -15.20 -2.51 -14.47
N PRO A 111 -15.53 -2.46 -15.77
CA PRO A 111 -16.48 -1.50 -16.28
C PRO A 111 -17.91 -1.83 -15.82
N GLY A 112 -18.64 -0.83 -15.33
CA GLY A 112 -20.10 -0.85 -15.27
C GLY A 112 -20.75 -1.65 -14.15
N THR A 113 -20.03 -2.21 -13.21
CA THR A 113 -20.66 -2.79 -12.02
C THR A 113 -20.85 -1.71 -10.96
N GLU A 114 -22.11 -1.45 -10.63
CA GLU A 114 -22.47 -0.68 -9.45
C GLU A 114 -21.86 -1.31 -8.19
N ASP A 115 -21.75 -0.54 -7.12
CA ASP A 115 -21.06 -0.94 -5.89
C ASP A 115 -21.48 -2.33 -5.35
N GLY A 116 -22.72 -2.73 -5.55
CA GLY A 116 -23.23 -4.05 -5.16
C GLY A 116 -22.54 -5.22 -5.87
N GLY A 117 -22.25 -5.08 -7.17
CA GLY A 117 -21.60 -6.12 -7.96
C GLY A 117 -20.15 -6.34 -7.55
N LYS A 118 -19.43 -5.26 -7.17
CA LYS A 118 -18.05 -5.33 -6.70
C LYS A 118 -17.93 -5.99 -5.33
N VAL A 119 -18.87 -5.72 -4.44
CA VAL A 119 -18.94 -6.36 -3.12
C VAL A 119 -19.16 -7.87 -3.25
N GLU A 120 -20.05 -8.29 -4.16
CA GLU A 120 -20.26 -9.71 -4.47
C GLU A 120 -19.02 -10.36 -5.07
N SER A 121 -18.32 -9.66 -5.97
CA SER A 121 -17.06 -10.14 -6.56
C SER A 121 -15.98 -10.32 -5.49
N LEU A 122 -15.89 -9.41 -4.53
CA LEU A 122 -14.97 -9.54 -3.39
C LEU A 122 -15.31 -10.81 -2.58
N LYS A 123 -16.58 -11.07 -2.32
CA LYS A 123 -16.99 -12.29 -1.60
C LYS A 123 -16.61 -13.56 -2.38
N LYS A 124 -16.80 -13.57 -3.69
CA LYS A 124 -16.37 -14.68 -4.55
C LYS A 124 -14.85 -14.88 -4.49
N PHE A 125 -14.08 -13.79 -4.45
CA PHE A 125 -12.64 -13.88 -4.27
C PHE A 125 -12.27 -14.55 -2.94
N LEU A 126 -12.91 -14.14 -1.84
CA LEU A 126 -12.65 -14.73 -0.52
C LEU A 126 -12.93 -16.24 -0.50
N ASP A 127 -13.93 -16.70 -1.25
CA ASP A 127 -14.29 -18.11 -1.37
C ASP A 127 -13.44 -18.88 -2.39
N SER A 128 -12.59 -18.19 -3.15
CA SER A 128 -11.70 -18.78 -4.15
C SER A 128 -10.33 -19.14 -3.56
N SER A 129 -9.53 -19.85 -4.34
CA SER A 129 -8.13 -20.14 -4.03
C SER A 129 -7.15 -19.09 -4.58
N ASP A 130 -7.63 -18.05 -5.26
CA ASP A 130 -6.82 -16.98 -5.80
C ASP A 130 -6.26 -16.10 -4.67
N ARG A 131 -5.14 -15.44 -4.92
CA ARG A 131 -4.30 -14.91 -3.85
C ARG A 131 -4.37 -13.39 -3.68
N VAL A 132 -4.67 -12.62 -4.73
CA VAL A 132 -4.59 -11.17 -4.72
C VAL A 132 -5.83 -10.53 -5.33
N LEU A 133 -6.39 -9.53 -4.63
CA LEU A 133 -7.48 -8.70 -5.11
C LEU A 133 -7.14 -7.22 -4.87
N VAL A 134 -7.51 -6.36 -5.80
CA VAL A 134 -7.42 -4.89 -5.67
C VAL A 134 -8.83 -4.31 -5.72
N CYS A 135 -9.15 -3.45 -4.78
CA CYS A 135 -10.43 -2.75 -4.73
C CYS A 135 -10.27 -1.32 -4.17
N THR A 136 -11.33 -0.52 -4.27
CA THR A 136 -11.36 0.81 -3.68
C THR A 136 -11.69 0.78 -2.19
N HIS A 137 -11.39 1.87 -1.47
CA HIS A 137 -11.80 2.07 -0.07
C HIS A 137 -13.31 1.88 0.10
N ALA A 138 -14.12 2.40 -0.83
CA ALA A 138 -15.57 2.29 -0.79
C ALA A 138 -16.04 0.84 -0.89
N THR A 139 -15.54 0.08 -1.85
CA THR A 139 -15.88 -1.34 -2.02
C THR A 139 -15.51 -2.16 -0.78
N PHE A 140 -14.32 -1.95 -0.25
CA PHE A 140 -13.86 -2.65 0.95
C PHE A 140 -14.75 -2.33 2.16
N ARG A 141 -15.06 -1.06 2.38
CA ARG A 141 -15.94 -0.63 3.47
C ARG A 141 -17.31 -1.31 3.38
N PHE A 142 -17.95 -1.29 2.22
CA PHE A 142 -19.25 -1.95 2.02
C PHE A 142 -19.17 -3.46 2.24
N ALA A 143 -18.08 -4.10 1.83
CA ALA A 143 -17.87 -5.53 2.07
C ALA A 143 -17.77 -5.84 3.57
N VAL A 144 -17.04 -5.05 4.34
CA VAL A 144 -16.93 -5.23 5.80
C VAL A 144 -18.28 -5.00 6.47
N GLU A 145 -19.03 -3.97 6.07
CA GLU A 145 -20.37 -3.69 6.62
C GLU A 145 -21.34 -4.85 6.34
N ARG A 146 -21.24 -5.47 5.17
CA ARG A 146 -22.14 -6.54 4.76
C ARG A 146 -21.76 -7.90 5.32
N PHE A 147 -20.48 -8.23 5.33
CA PHE A 147 -19.99 -9.58 5.65
C PHE A 147 -19.37 -9.69 7.06
N GLY A 148 -19.03 -8.56 7.68
CA GLY A 148 -18.27 -8.54 8.93
C GLY A 148 -16.77 -8.68 8.72
N VAL A 149 -16.01 -8.58 9.81
CA VAL A 149 -14.53 -8.69 9.76
C VAL A 149 -14.04 -10.13 9.78
N GLU A 150 -14.87 -11.09 10.21
CA GLU A 150 -14.51 -12.50 10.38
C GLU A 150 -14.13 -13.18 9.06
N VAL A 151 -14.77 -12.77 7.95
CA VAL A 151 -14.49 -13.32 6.61
C VAL A 151 -13.07 -13.00 6.12
N PHE A 152 -12.41 -12.04 6.75
CA PHE A 152 -11.04 -11.63 6.44
C PHE A 152 -9.97 -12.26 7.34
N ASP A 153 -10.34 -13.20 8.20
CA ASP A 153 -9.38 -13.92 9.05
C ASP A 153 -8.28 -14.57 8.21
N ASP A 154 -7.05 -14.57 8.72
CA ASP A 154 -5.87 -15.12 8.06
C ASP A 154 -5.54 -14.49 6.69
N ARG A 155 -5.92 -13.24 6.50
CA ARG A 155 -5.67 -12.46 5.30
C ARG A 155 -4.92 -11.17 5.59
N LEU A 156 -4.25 -10.66 4.57
CA LEU A 156 -3.65 -9.33 4.59
C LEU A 156 -4.65 -8.31 4.05
N ILE A 157 -4.88 -7.24 4.80
CA ILE A 157 -5.54 -6.03 4.34
C ILE A 157 -4.47 -4.95 4.22
N ALA A 158 -4.20 -4.50 3.00
CA ALA A 158 -3.21 -3.47 2.72
C ALA A 158 -3.91 -2.22 2.22
N VAL A 159 -3.85 -1.14 2.99
CA VAL A 159 -4.57 0.10 2.69
C VAL A 159 -3.58 1.16 2.22
N ASP A 160 -3.70 1.52 0.94
CA ASP A 160 -2.91 2.61 0.35
C ASP A 160 -3.60 3.96 0.60
N GLU A 161 -2.79 5.00 0.74
CA GLU A 161 -3.25 6.37 1.02
C GLU A 161 -4.25 6.42 2.19
N PHE A 162 -3.86 5.80 3.27
CA PHE A 162 -4.68 5.61 4.48
C PHE A 162 -5.24 6.92 5.05
N HIS A 163 -4.60 8.06 4.77
CA HIS A 163 -5.04 9.37 5.23
C HIS A 163 -6.33 9.89 4.56
N HIS A 164 -6.68 9.41 3.34
CA HIS A 164 -7.93 9.79 2.69
C HIS A 164 -9.18 9.35 3.47
N VAL A 165 -9.01 8.42 4.38
CA VAL A 165 -10.08 7.88 5.22
C VAL A 165 -10.52 8.88 6.29
N SER A 166 -9.61 9.73 6.76
CA SER A 166 -9.90 10.70 7.83
C SER A 166 -10.68 11.93 7.38
N ALA A 167 -10.74 12.20 6.08
CA ALA A 167 -11.45 13.35 5.52
C ALA A 167 -12.97 13.18 5.49
N SER A 168 -13.48 11.98 5.77
CA SER A 168 -14.91 11.71 5.88
C SER A 168 -15.40 11.96 7.30
N PRO A 169 -16.48 12.75 7.51
CA PRO A 169 -17.09 12.93 8.83
C PRO A 169 -17.58 11.60 9.44
N ASP A 170 -17.77 10.58 8.61
CA ASP A 170 -18.13 9.22 9.00
C ASP A 170 -16.92 8.28 8.86
N ASN A 171 -15.86 8.48 9.62
CA ASN A 171 -14.61 7.68 9.54
C ASN A 171 -14.85 6.15 9.78
N LYS A 172 -15.66 5.55 8.91
CA LYS A 172 -16.06 4.14 9.01
C LYS A 172 -14.90 3.18 8.79
N LEU A 173 -13.95 3.53 7.93
CA LEU A 173 -12.79 2.66 7.72
C LEU A 173 -11.86 2.64 8.95
N GLY A 174 -11.72 3.77 9.65
CA GLY A 174 -11.03 3.81 10.93
C GLY A 174 -11.68 2.89 11.96
N ASP A 175 -13.02 2.90 12.03
CA ASP A 175 -13.77 1.98 12.88
C ASP A 175 -13.59 0.52 12.49
N HIS A 176 -13.56 0.22 11.17
CA HIS A 176 -13.29 -1.12 10.69
C HIS A 176 -11.87 -1.59 11.02
N VAL A 177 -10.87 -0.74 10.90
CA VAL A 177 -9.49 -1.05 11.32
C VAL A 177 -9.45 -1.41 12.80
N ARG A 178 -10.15 -0.65 13.63
CA ARG A 178 -10.27 -0.95 15.07
C ARG A 178 -10.92 -2.32 15.33
N GLN A 179 -11.97 -2.66 14.58
CA GLN A 179 -12.63 -3.96 14.67
C GLN A 179 -11.70 -5.11 14.26
N PHE A 180 -10.90 -4.94 13.20
CA PHE A 180 -9.89 -5.91 12.79
C PHE A 180 -8.84 -6.13 13.88
N MET A 181 -8.35 -5.06 14.50
CA MET A 181 -7.37 -5.15 15.58
C MET A 181 -7.96 -5.79 16.85
N ALA A 182 -9.21 -5.49 17.16
CA ALA A 182 -9.90 -6.11 18.30
C ALA A 182 -10.06 -7.63 18.11
N ARG A 183 -10.33 -8.08 16.88
CA ARG A 183 -10.40 -9.49 16.55
C ARG A 183 -9.01 -10.16 16.51
N GLY A 184 -7.99 -9.46 16.03
CA GLY A 184 -6.59 -9.90 16.04
C GLY A 184 -6.24 -11.06 15.11
N LYS A 185 -7.04 -11.33 14.06
CA LYS A 185 -6.87 -12.47 13.15
C LYS A 185 -6.53 -12.10 11.71
N ALA A 186 -6.40 -10.81 11.40
CA ALA A 186 -5.96 -10.31 10.11
C ALA A 186 -4.66 -9.53 10.27
N HIS A 187 -3.86 -9.48 9.20
CA HIS A 187 -2.72 -8.57 9.11
C HIS A 187 -3.14 -7.27 8.45
N LEU A 188 -2.67 -6.16 8.95
CA LEU A 188 -2.94 -4.82 8.42
C LEU A 188 -1.64 -4.13 8.06
N VAL A 189 -1.50 -3.71 6.81
CA VAL A 189 -0.42 -2.84 6.37
C VAL A 189 -1.05 -1.57 5.82
N ALA A 190 -0.74 -0.44 6.44
CA ALA A 190 -1.25 0.87 6.02
C ALA A 190 -0.09 1.70 5.49
N MET A 191 -0.33 2.42 4.39
CA MET A 191 0.64 3.32 3.77
C MET A 191 0.07 4.72 3.67
N THR A 192 0.89 5.73 3.98
CA THR A 192 0.48 7.12 3.89
C THR A 192 1.64 8.04 3.51
N GLY A 193 1.35 9.02 2.64
CA GLY A 193 2.23 10.14 2.33
C GLY A 193 1.81 11.46 2.97
N SER A 194 0.69 11.51 3.70
CA SER A 194 0.08 12.75 4.19
C SER A 194 0.92 13.51 5.20
N TYR A 195 1.72 12.82 6.00
CA TYR A 195 2.61 13.46 6.99
C TYR A 195 3.61 14.44 6.37
N PHE A 196 3.80 14.35 5.06
CA PHE A 196 4.72 15.19 4.30
C PHE A 196 4.03 16.34 3.56
N ARG A 197 2.70 16.40 3.59
CA ARG A 197 1.91 17.45 2.93
C ARG A 197 1.38 18.52 3.89
N GLY A 198 1.65 18.38 5.18
CA GLY A 198 1.13 19.29 6.20
C GLY A 198 -0.33 19.07 6.59
N ASP A 199 -0.98 18.09 6.03
CA ASP A 199 -2.34 17.69 6.38
C ASP A 199 -2.32 16.83 7.65
N ALA A 200 -2.32 17.47 8.79
CA ALA A 200 -2.13 16.84 10.11
C ALA A 200 -3.39 16.14 10.67
N ALA A 201 -4.28 15.64 9.81
CA ALA A 201 -5.42 14.86 10.29
C ALA A 201 -4.96 13.44 10.65
N ALA A 202 -4.96 13.10 11.92
CA ALA A 202 -4.71 11.74 12.37
C ALA A 202 -5.83 10.82 11.88
N VAL A 203 -5.48 9.78 11.14
CA VAL A 203 -6.43 8.79 10.60
C VAL A 203 -6.93 7.87 11.70
N LEU A 204 -6.05 7.50 12.59
CA LEU A 204 -6.32 6.67 13.75
C LEU A 204 -6.24 7.49 15.03
N HIS A 205 -7.01 7.09 16.01
CA HIS A 205 -6.81 7.53 17.37
C HIS A 205 -5.38 7.18 17.80
N PRO A 206 -4.65 8.04 18.56
CA PRO A 206 -3.28 7.77 18.99
C PRO A 206 -3.07 6.41 19.64
N ASP A 207 -4.03 5.93 20.41
CA ASP A 207 -3.98 4.62 21.06
C ASP A 207 -4.01 3.46 20.04
N ASP A 208 -4.74 3.61 18.94
CA ASP A 208 -4.81 2.62 17.88
C ASP A 208 -3.55 2.68 17.00
N GLU A 209 -3.03 3.87 16.70
CA GLU A 209 -1.78 4.04 15.95
C GLU A 209 -0.59 3.43 16.71
N ALA A 210 -0.57 3.52 18.02
CA ALA A 210 0.47 2.94 18.86
C ALA A 210 0.58 1.40 18.76
N LYS A 211 -0.47 0.73 18.27
CA LYS A 211 -0.45 -0.73 18.04
C LYS A 211 0.26 -1.13 16.76
N PHE A 212 0.49 -0.18 15.84
CA PHE A 212 1.25 -0.41 14.63
C PHE A 212 2.74 -0.26 14.88
N ASP A 213 3.55 -1.13 14.27
CA ASP A 213 4.96 -0.85 14.07
C ASP A 213 5.08 0.13 12.91
N THR A 214 5.89 1.19 13.06
CA THR A 214 5.94 2.28 12.10
C THR A 214 7.30 2.33 11.42
N VAL A 215 7.29 2.39 10.09
CA VAL A 215 8.45 2.67 9.25
C VAL A 215 8.29 4.06 8.65
N THR A 216 9.28 4.91 8.86
CA THR A 216 9.29 6.27 8.31
C THR A 216 10.43 6.44 7.34
N TYR A 217 10.13 7.04 6.18
CA TYR A 217 11.10 7.45 5.18
C TYR A 217 10.82 8.91 4.80
N THR A 218 11.84 9.76 4.83
CA THR A 218 11.66 11.20 4.66
C THR A 218 12.01 11.68 3.26
N TYR A 219 11.58 12.89 2.88
CA TYR A 219 12.01 13.55 1.65
C TYR A 219 13.53 13.72 1.59
N TYR A 220 14.14 14.04 2.72
CA TYR A 220 15.59 14.18 2.81
C TYR A 220 16.30 12.87 2.44
N GLU A 221 15.83 11.76 2.97
CA GLU A 221 16.35 10.44 2.65
C GLU A 221 16.10 10.07 1.17
N GLN A 222 14.95 10.46 0.61
CA GLN A 222 14.63 10.24 -0.80
C GLN A 222 15.56 11.01 -1.74
N LEU A 223 15.95 12.22 -1.37
CA LEU A 223 16.81 13.08 -2.21
C LEU A 223 18.29 12.69 -2.14
N ASN A 224 18.71 12.07 -1.04
CA ASN A 224 20.10 11.71 -0.76
C ASN A 224 20.38 10.20 -0.88
N GLY A 225 19.38 9.42 -1.26
CA GLY A 225 19.46 7.96 -1.41
C GLY A 225 19.75 7.48 -2.85
#